data_8f9c5a821f4968f9193e515f972b6f61
#
_entry.id   8f9c5a821f4968f9193e515f972b6f61
#
_cell.length_a   1.000
_cell.length_b   1.000
_cell.length_c   1.000
_cell.angle_alpha   90.00
_cell.angle_beta   90.00
_cell.angle_gamma   90.00
#
_symmetry.space_group_name_H-M   'P 1'
#
loop_
_entity.id
_entity.type
_entity.pdbx_description
1 polymer ?
#
loop_
_entity_poly.entity_id
_entity_poly.type
_entity_poly.pdbx_seq_one_letter_code
_entity_poly.pdbx_strand_id
1 'polypeptide(L)'
;STRVRSSAASDVYKRQVAVGGKTAMEKSKKALLEGIKGSDIEIIDFVWYGGDSSYENVEKIKNNPSVQKADMVFGIGGGRAVDTAKTYCALYNKPLFTFPTIASNCASCTSLSVMYNPDGTFKEYSYHKAPAIHTFINTKIIAESPEKLMWAGIGDALSKEYEVIFACREKNMIHTPLLGKAIASASTEPLISFGKKALEDCKNNVPTEAIEQVALDIIITAGLVSNFTVHENNPNPEEDYYYNSSLAHCVYYGASLFPQCERQHLHGEIVSFGVLCLLTYDGQFEERNRIFEFNRSIGLPCTLGEIALTPDDVPAIAHKAASVVEWKYVPGNPTEDAFINAILATDKAGKEFLADK
;
A
#
# COMPACT_ATOMS: atom_id res chain seq x y z
N SER A 1 32.55 11.70 -23.90
CA SER A 1 31.40 12.65 -23.89
C SER A 1 30.37 12.41 -22.76
N THR A 2 30.44 11.28 -22.09
CA THR A 2 29.50 10.90 -20.99
C THR A 2 29.86 11.52 -19.63
N ARG A 3 31.11 11.94 -19.43
CA ARG A 3 31.59 12.52 -18.17
C ARG A 3 31.16 13.96 -17.90
N VAL A 4 30.85 14.74 -18.94
CA VAL A 4 30.42 16.16 -18.78
C VAL A 4 28.98 16.29 -18.30
N ARG A 5 28.12 15.29 -18.54
CA ARG A 5 26.73 15.31 -18.09
C ARG A 5 26.55 14.94 -16.62
N SER A 6 27.48 14.20 -16.03
CA SER A 6 27.37 13.79 -14.62
C SER A 6 27.73 14.92 -13.64
N SER A 7 28.65 15.82 -14.00
CA SER A 7 29.01 16.97 -13.14
C SER A 7 27.91 18.03 -13.10
N ALA A 8 27.24 18.31 -14.20
CA ALA A 8 26.13 19.27 -14.22
C ALA A 8 24.88 18.75 -13.46
N ALA A 9 24.63 17.44 -13.44
CA ALA A 9 23.54 16.86 -12.67
C ALA A 9 23.83 16.82 -11.16
N SER A 10 25.09 16.68 -10.74
CA SER A 10 25.49 16.70 -9.32
C SER A 10 25.40 18.09 -8.70
N ASP A 11 25.46 19.14 -9.50
CA ASP A 11 25.37 20.52 -9.00
C ASP A 11 23.92 21.01 -8.80
N VAL A 12 22.92 20.32 -9.36
CA VAL A 12 21.52 20.78 -9.36
C VAL A 12 20.77 20.35 -8.09
N TYR A 13 21.18 19.28 -7.41
CA TYR A 13 20.44 18.70 -6.27
C TYR A 13 21.31 18.59 -5.00
N LYS A 14 21.95 19.69 -4.59
CA LYS A 14 22.84 19.68 -3.41
C LYS A 14 22.11 19.77 -2.09
N ARG A 15 21.02 20.53 -2.04
CA ARG A 15 20.27 20.82 -0.82
C ARG A 15 19.04 19.92 -0.73
N GLN A 16 19.05 19.00 0.20
CA GLN A 16 17.95 18.10 0.47
C GLN A 16 17.17 18.58 1.70
N VAL A 17 15.87 18.40 1.71
CA VAL A 17 15.06 18.49 2.92
C VAL A 17 14.39 17.16 3.19
N ALA A 18 14.50 16.68 4.41
CA ALA A 18 13.81 15.48 4.86
C ALA A 18 12.42 15.85 5.37
N VAL A 19 11.37 15.32 4.75
CA VAL A 19 9.98 15.51 5.17
C VAL A 19 9.44 14.17 5.65
N GLY A 20 8.96 14.10 6.89
CA GLY A 20 8.53 12.80 7.40
C GLY A 20 7.90 12.79 8.78
N GLY A 21 7.61 11.58 9.28
CA GLY A 21 7.18 11.34 10.64
C GLY A 21 8.31 11.56 11.64
N LYS A 22 8.02 12.10 12.82
CA LYS A 22 9.04 12.40 13.85
C LYS A 22 9.89 11.19 14.19
N THR A 23 9.27 10.08 14.56
CA THR A 23 9.96 8.83 14.90
C THR A 23 10.71 8.24 13.70
N ALA A 24 10.09 8.28 12.50
CA ALA A 24 10.69 7.79 11.27
C ALA A 24 11.98 8.54 10.92
N MET A 25 11.95 9.87 11.00
CA MET A 25 13.13 10.71 10.79
C MET A 25 14.22 10.47 11.83
N GLU A 26 13.87 10.35 13.11
CA GLU A 26 14.80 10.04 14.17
C GLU A 26 15.55 8.72 13.93
N LYS A 27 14.82 7.65 13.57
CA LYS A 27 15.37 6.33 13.27
C LYS A 27 16.25 6.33 12.01
N SER A 28 15.90 7.14 11.01
CA SER A 28 16.62 7.18 9.72
C SER A 28 17.79 8.16 9.71
N LYS A 29 17.80 9.17 10.57
CA LYS A 29 18.73 10.31 10.52
C LYS A 29 20.19 9.89 10.47
N LYS A 30 20.60 8.95 11.34
CA LYS A 30 21.99 8.48 11.38
C LYS A 30 22.41 7.84 10.06
N ALA A 31 21.60 6.92 9.52
CA ALA A 31 21.90 6.24 8.27
C ALA A 31 21.92 7.20 7.08
N LEU A 32 21.00 8.17 7.03
CA LEU A 32 20.98 9.20 6.00
C LEU A 32 22.23 10.07 6.02
N LEU A 33 22.64 10.57 7.19
CA LEU A 33 23.83 11.42 7.34
C LEU A 33 25.13 10.65 7.05
N GLU A 34 25.19 9.36 7.41
CA GLU A 34 26.32 8.51 7.05
C GLU A 34 26.35 8.23 5.53
N GLY A 35 25.20 8.00 4.90
CA GLY A 35 25.09 7.70 3.47
C GLY A 35 25.51 8.85 2.56
N ILE A 36 25.36 10.10 3.00
CA ILE A 36 25.77 11.29 2.21
C ILE A 36 27.20 11.77 2.57
N LYS A 37 27.85 11.16 3.56
CA LYS A 37 29.18 11.57 4.02
C LYS A 37 30.22 11.47 2.89
N GLY A 38 30.92 12.57 2.65
CA GLY A 38 31.91 12.65 1.56
C GLY A 38 31.33 12.95 0.18
N SER A 39 30.03 13.19 0.07
CA SER A 39 29.38 13.76 -1.12
C SER A 39 29.16 15.26 -0.95
N ASP A 40 28.75 15.93 -2.04
CA ASP A 40 28.35 17.34 -2.01
C ASP A 40 26.88 17.54 -1.59
N ILE A 41 26.22 16.49 -1.10
CA ILE A 41 24.81 16.50 -0.69
C ILE A 41 24.73 17.00 0.77
N GLU A 42 23.79 17.92 1.01
CA GLU A 42 23.48 18.45 2.33
C GLU A 42 22.00 18.25 2.66
N ILE A 43 21.67 17.63 3.80
CA ILE A 43 20.32 17.65 4.35
C ILE A 43 20.19 18.89 5.22
N ILE A 44 19.53 19.93 4.68
CA ILE A 44 19.44 21.25 5.32
C ILE A 44 18.44 21.28 6.48
N ASP A 45 17.44 20.39 6.50
CA ASP A 45 16.44 20.31 7.59
C ASP A 45 15.70 18.98 7.61
N PHE A 46 15.06 18.71 8.78
CA PHE A 46 14.15 17.59 9.01
C PHE A 46 12.78 18.15 9.42
N VAL A 47 11.82 18.14 8.50
CA VAL A 47 10.53 18.80 8.63
C VAL A 47 9.43 17.76 8.90
N TRP A 48 8.67 17.97 9.96
CA TRP A 48 7.52 17.13 10.26
C TRP A 48 6.39 17.35 9.24
N TYR A 49 5.86 16.25 8.68
CA TYR A 49 4.86 16.30 7.62
C TYR A 49 3.44 16.72 8.07
N GLY A 50 3.20 16.88 9.38
CA GLY A 50 1.93 17.38 9.90
C GLY A 50 1.06 16.34 10.61
N GLY A 51 1.33 15.04 10.45
CA GLY A 51 0.63 13.93 11.14
C GLY A 51 -0.37 13.19 10.28
N ASP A 52 -0.93 13.83 9.24
CA ASP A 52 -1.81 13.19 8.26
C ASP A 52 -1.53 13.65 6.82
N SER A 53 -1.92 12.84 5.84
CA SER A 53 -1.81 13.17 4.41
C SER A 53 -3.00 14.05 4.00
N SER A 54 -2.89 15.34 4.26
CA SER A 54 -3.91 16.33 3.92
C SER A 54 -3.32 17.50 3.14
N TYR A 55 -4.14 18.17 2.35
CA TYR A 55 -3.71 19.37 1.59
C TYR A 55 -3.28 20.51 2.52
N GLU A 56 -3.87 20.62 3.71
CA GLU A 56 -3.48 21.59 4.72
C GLU A 56 -2.04 21.35 5.20
N ASN A 57 -1.64 20.08 5.36
CA ASN A 57 -0.28 19.72 5.72
C ASN A 57 0.69 19.91 4.53
N VAL A 58 0.26 19.67 3.30
CA VAL A 58 1.03 20.01 2.09
C VAL A 58 1.31 21.51 2.02
N GLU A 59 0.32 22.36 2.30
CA GLU A 59 0.52 23.83 2.33
C GLU A 59 1.43 24.28 3.49
N LYS A 60 1.38 23.63 4.65
CA LYS A 60 2.34 23.90 5.75
C LYS A 60 3.77 23.58 5.34
N ILE A 61 3.99 22.45 4.65
CA ILE A 61 5.29 22.07 4.11
C ILE A 61 5.77 23.10 3.09
N LYS A 62 4.93 23.50 2.14
CA LYS A 62 5.24 24.53 1.15
C LYS A 62 5.72 25.84 1.77
N ASN A 63 5.09 26.26 2.87
CA ASN A 63 5.41 27.51 3.55
C ASN A 63 6.63 27.42 4.47
N ASN A 64 7.24 26.25 4.61
CA ASN A 64 8.46 26.06 5.40
C ASN A 64 9.69 26.62 4.65
N PRO A 65 10.48 27.53 5.25
CA PRO A 65 11.63 28.16 4.58
C PRO A 65 12.71 27.17 4.12
N SER A 66 12.93 26.09 4.85
CA SER A 66 13.91 25.06 4.49
C SER A 66 13.42 24.28 3.26
N VAL A 67 12.12 23.95 3.20
CA VAL A 67 11.53 23.27 2.04
C VAL A 67 11.58 24.12 0.79
N GLN A 68 11.34 25.42 0.92
CA GLN A 68 11.45 26.36 -0.21
C GLN A 68 12.86 26.44 -0.79
N LYS A 69 13.88 26.39 0.08
CA LYS A 69 15.30 26.45 -0.32
C LYS A 69 15.83 25.12 -0.85
N ALA A 70 15.17 24.02 -0.59
CA ALA A 70 15.62 22.69 -0.98
C ALA A 70 15.51 22.49 -2.50
N ASP A 71 16.49 21.79 -3.05
CA ASP A 71 16.52 21.37 -4.44
C ASP A 71 15.73 20.07 -4.65
N MET A 72 15.65 19.21 -3.60
CA MET A 72 15.03 17.91 -3.61
C MET A 72 14.42 17.57 -2.24
N VAL A 73 13.41 16.72 -2.23
CA VAL A 73 12.76 16.23 -1.00
C VAL A 73 13.07 14.74 -0.77
N PHE A 74 13.37 14.40 0.47
CA PHE A 74 13.42 13.04 0.99
C PHE A 74 12.14 12.78 1.80
N GLY A 75 11.22 11.96 1.25
CA GLY A 75 10.00 11.54 1.92
C GLY A 75 10.27 10.35 2.85
N ILE A 76 10.18 10.52 4.18
CA ILE A 76 10.62 9.54 5.17
C ILE A 76 9.46 9.08 6.03
N GLY A 77 9.15 7.78 6.03
CA GLY A 77 8.14 7.22 6.92
C GLY A 77 7.24 6.16 6.31
N GLY A 78 6.06 6.01 6.87
CA GLY A 78 4.98 5.18 6.33
C GLY A 78 4.12 5.94 5.33
N GLY A 79 3.04 5.31 4.87
CA GLY A 79 2.20 5.79 3.77
C GLY A 79 1.80 7.26 3.88
N ARG A 80 1.19 7.69 5.00
CA ARG A 80 0.71 9.08 5.16
C ARG A 80 1.82 10.12 5.02
N ALA A 81 2.99 9.86 5.59
CA ALA A 81 4.13 10.78 5.50
C ALA A 81 4.68 10.87 4.07
N VAL A 82 4.80 9.72 3.41
CA VAL A 82 5.27 9.62 2.03
C VAL A 82 4.26 10.23 1.06
N ASP A 83 2.96 10.00 1.26
CA ASP A 83 1.89 10.57 0.43
C ASP A 83 1.84 12.10 0.52
N THR A 84 2.05 12.65 1.71
CA THR A 84 2.17 14.12 1.88
C THR A 84 3.37 14.67 1.10
N ALA A 85 4.53 14.00 1.19
CA ALA A 85 5.73 14.41 0.46
C ALA A 85 5.56 14.27 -1.07
N LYS A 86 4.94 13.17 -1.55
CA LYS A 86 4.60 12.96 -2.97
C LYS A 86 3.69 14.06 -3.50
N THR A 87 2.61 14.34 -2.79
CA THR A 87 1.64 15.37 -3.19
C THR A 87 2.30 16.75 -3.26
N TYR A 88 3.12 17.10 -2.25
CA TYR A 88 3.91 18.33 -2.30
C TYR A 88 4.82 18.37 -3.53
N CYS A 89 5.60 17.32 -3.77
CA CYS A 89 6.55 17.27 -4.89
C CYS A 89 5.86 17.31 -6.24
N ALA A 90 4.71 16.66 -6.39
CA ALA A 90 3.93 16.68 -7.62
C ALA A 90 3.36 18.06 -7.91
N LEU A 91 2.78 18.74 -6.91
CA LEU A 91 2.20 20.08 -7.07
C LEU A 91 3.24 21.17 -7.34
N TYR A 92 4.43 21.06 -6.75
CA TYR A 92 5.47 22.10 -6.84
C TYR A 92 6.68 21.69 -7.68
N ASN A 93 6.55 20.59 -8.45
CA ASN A 93 7.57 20.08 -9.37
C ASN A 93 8.96 19.94 -8.72
N LYS A 94 8.99 19.32 -7.52
CA LYS A 94 10.22 19.01 -6.80
C LYS A 94 10.58 17.54 -6.99
N PRO A 95 11.86 17.19 -7.23
CA PRO A 95 12.33 15.83 -7.22
C PRO A 95 12.11 15.17 -5.84
N LEU A 96 11.74 13.89 -5.84
CA LEU A 96 11.46 13.12 -4.63
C LEU A 96 12.25 11.81 -4.61
N PHE A 97 12.89 11.54 -3.48
CA PHE A 97 13.32 10.20 -3.08
C PHE A 97 12.51 9.76 -1.86
N THR A 98 12.11 8.50 -1.80
CA THR A 98 11.36 7.95 -0.67
C THR A 98 12.20 6.99 0.15
N PHE A 99 11.98 7.04 1.47
CA PHE A 99 12.67 6.22 2.47
C PHE A 99 11.62 5.60 3.39
N PRO A 100 10.97 4.49 2.97
CA PRO A 100 10.02 3.79 3.81
C PRO A 100 10.71 3.26 5.07
N THR A 101 10.10 3.52 6.23
CA THR A 101 10.60 3.04 7.52
C THR A 101 9.80 1.89 8.08
N ILE A 102 8.72 1.53 7.41
CA ILE A 102 7.81 0.41 7.69
C ILE A 102 7.41 -0.25 6.38
N ALA A 103 7.12 -1.53 6.41
CA ALA A 103 6.58 -2.27 5.27
C ALA A 103 5.09 -2.57 5.52
N SER A 104 4.24 -1.54 5.46
CA SER A 104 2.79 -1.66 5.68
C SER A 104 1.95 -1.49 4.42
N ASN A 105 2.53 -0.97 3.34
CA ASN A 105 1.92 -0.76 2.03
C ASN A 105 2.97 -0.30 0.99
N CYS A 106 2.53 -0.13 -0.24
CA CYS A 106 3.37 0.25 -1.38
C CYS A 106 3.48 1.76 -1.65
N ALA A 107 2.97 2.64 -0.78
CA ALA A 107 2.89 4.09 -1.02
C ALA A 107 4.21 4.74 -1.45
N SER A 108 5.36 4.26 -0.96
CA SER A 108 6.68 4.80 -1.31
C SER A 108 7.10 4.56 -2.76
N CYS A 109 6.46 3.61 -3.46
CA CYS A 109 6.77 3.25 -4.84
C CYS A 109 5.65 3.64 -5.83
N THR A 110 4.46 4.03 -5.33
CA THR A 110 3.32 4.36 -6.19
C THR A 110 3.33 5.80 -6.69
N SER A 111 2.70 6.01 -7.86
CA SER A 111 2.44 7.34 -8.44
C SER A 111 1.11 7.95 -8.00
N LEU A 112 0.51 7.46 -6.93
CA LEU A 112 -0.69 8.03 -6.32
C LEU A 112 -0.48 8.30 -4.83
N SER A 113 -1.26 9.22 -4.27
CA SER A 113 -1.33 9.50 -2.84
C SER A 113 -2.76 9.35 -2.35
N VAL A 114 -2.92 8.79 -1.16
CA VAL A 114 -4.21 8.77 -0.47
C VAL A 114 -4.31 10.03 0.37
N MET A 115 -5.29 10.89 0.04
CA MET A 115 -5.52 12.15 0.73
C MET A 115 -6.69 12.05 1.70
N TYR A 116 -6.56 12.73 2.84
CA TYR A 116 -7.54 12.73 3.92
C TYR A 116 -8.02 14.15 4.21
N ASN A 117 -9.22 14.25 4.76
CA ASN A 117 -9.74 15.47 5.36
C ASN A 117 -9.08 15.72 6.72
N PRO A 118 -9.15 16.95 7.27
CA PRO A 118 -8.57 17.27 8.58
C PRO A 118 -9.14 16.45 9.75
N ASP A 119 -10.33 15.88 9.60
CA ASP A 119 -10.95 14.97 10.57
C ASP A 119 -10.47 13.52 10.47
N GLY A 120 -9.57 13.23 9.51
CA GLY A 120 -9.01 11.90 9.25
C GLY A 120 -9.84 11.02 8.32
N THR A 121 -10.98 11.49 7.81
CA THR A 121 -11.78 10.74 6.83
C THR A 121 -11.13 10.75 5.46
N PHE A 122 -11.32 9.67 4.69
CA PHE A 122 -10.84 9.59 3.31
C PHE A 122 -11.43 10.74 2.46
N LYS A 123 -10.57 11.39 1.68
CA LYS A 123 -10.97 12.46 0.76
C LYS A 123 -10.96 11.98 -0.68
N GLU A 124 -9.78 11.63 -1.19
CA GLU A 124 -9.59 11.23 -2.58
C GLU A 124 -8.26 10.53 -2.83
N TYR A 125 -8.12 9.90 -3.98
CA TYR A 125 -6.83 9.52 -4.56
C TYR A 125 -6.28 10.69 -5.39
N SER A 126 -5.06 11.13 -5.09
CA SER A 126 -4.33 12.12 -5.89
C SER A 126 -3.36 11.39 -6.81
N TYR A 127 -3.62 11.38 -8.11
CA TYR A 127 -2.78 10.73 -9.11
C TYR A 127 -1.66 11.66 -9.57
N HIS A 128 -0.46 11.12 -9.68
CA HIS A 128 0.74 11.86 -10.08
C HIS A 128 1.28 11.35 -11.41
N LYS A 129 2.01 12.19 -12.15
CA LYS A 129 2.60 11.84 -13.45
C LYS A 129 3.64 10.72 -13.38
N ALA A 130 4.31 10.60 -12.23
CA ALA A 130 5.36 9.61 -12.01
C ALA A 130 5.48 9.31 -10.50
N PRO A 131 5.96 8.12 -10.12
CA PRO A 131 6.35 7.82 -8.75
C PRO A 131 7.61 8.61 -8.34
N ALA A 132 8.09 8.39 -7.11
CA ALA A 132 9.39 8.87 -6.66
C ALA A 132 10.52 8.39 -7.61
N ILE A 133 11.55 9.23 -7.78
CA ILE A 133 12.69 8.89 -8.66
C ILE A 133 13.42 7.65 -8.15
N HIS A 134 13.58 7.54 -6.81
CA HIS A 134 14.14 6.38 -6.14
C HIS A 134 13.40 6.10 -4.83
N THR A 135 13.30 4.81 -4.50
CA THR A 135 12.84 4.29 -3.22
C THR A 135 14.00 3.56 -2.54
N PHE A 136 14.46 4.05 -1.39
CA PHE A 136 15.56 3.48 -0.62
C PHE A 136 15.02 2.66 0.55
N ILE A 137 15.15 1.34 0.49
CA ILE A 137 14.66 0.41 1.50
C ILE A 137 15.82 0.02 2.41
N ASN A 138 15.71 0.34 3.70
CA ASN A 138 16.65 -0.12 4.72
C ASN A 138 15.98 -1.19 5.58
N THR A 139 16.32 -2.44 5.32
CA THR A 139 15.73 -3.61 5.99
C THR A 139 15.95 -3.62 7.50
N LYS A 140 17.04 -3.00 7.99
CA LYS A 140 17.29 -2.84 9.42
C LYS A 140 16.26 -1.91 10.07
N ILE A 141 15.94 -0.77 9.45
CA ILE A 141 14.94 0.16 9.96
C ILE A 141 13.55 -0.50 9.95
N ILE A 142 13.24 -1.25 8.90
CA ILE A 142 11.99 -2.00 8.79
C ILE A 142 11.93 -3.10 9.86
N ALA A 143 13.00 -3.85 10.10
CA ALA A 143 13.05 -4.88 11.14
C ALA A 143 12.85 -4.30 12.56
N GLU A 144 13.30 -3.06 12.81
CA GLU A 144 13.13 -2.36 14.09
C GLU A 144 11.75 -1.65 14.20
N SER A 145 10.90 -1.75 13.19
CA SER A 145 9.55 -1.17 13.23
C SER A 145 8.56 -2.10 13.96
N PRO A 146 7.40 -1.59 14.43
CA PRO A 146 6.38 -2.45 15.02
C PRO A 146 5.95 -3.56 14.06
N GLU A 147 6.12 -4.81 14.47
CA GLU A 147 5.83 -6.02 13.67
C GLU A 147 4.39 -6.01 13.10
N LYS A 148 3.42 -5.49 13.87
CA LYS A 148 2.02 -5.37 13.45
C LYS A 148 1.86 -4.60 12.13
N LEU A 149 2.78 -3.68 11.79
CA LEU A 149 2.72 -2.92 10.53
C LEU A 149 3.16 -3.76 9.33
N MET A 150 4.18 -4.61 9.47
CA MET A 150 4.54 -5.58 8.44
C MET A 150 3.47 -6.66 8.31
N TRP A 151 2.90 -7.13 9.40
CA TRP A 151 1.80 -8.09 9.43
C TRP A 151 0.59 -7.57 8.62
N ALA A 152 0.18 -6.34 8.85
CA ALA A 152 -0.87 -5.71 8.04
C ALA A 152 -0.44 -5.52 6.58
N GLY A 153 0.84 -5.19 6.33
CA GLY A 153 1.39 -5.07 4.98
C GLY A 153 1.34 -6.38 4.20
N ILE A 154 1.58 -7.50 4.85
CA ILE A 154 1.42 -8.84 4.26
C ILE A 154 -0.04 -9.05 3.85
N GLY A 155 -0.99 -8.72 4.73
CA GLY A 155 -2.42 -8.86 4.44
C GLY A 155 -2.90 -7.99 3.28
N ASP A 156 -2.36 -6.77 3.15
CA ASP A 156 -2.63 -5.87 2.02
C ASP A 156 -2.01 -6.38 0.72
N ALA A 157 -0.72 -6.72 0.74
CA ALA A 157 0.00 -7.19 -0.44
C ALA A 157 -0.53 -8.53 -0.99
N LEU A 158 -1.05 -9.39 -0.12
CA LEU A 158 -1.68 -10.66 -0.50
C LEU A 158 -2.85 -10.47 -1.48
N SER A 159 -3.52 -9.32 -1.45
CA SER A 159 -4.62 -9.02 -2.36
C SER A 159 -4.18 -8.84 -3.82
N LYS A 160 -2.92 -8.43 -4.07
CA LYS A 160 -2.47 -7.96 -5.38
C LYS A 160 -2.62 -8.98 -6.50
N GLU A 161 -2.17 -10.20 -6.28
CA GLU A 161 -2.33 -11.24 -7.29
C GLU A 161 -3.80 -11.50 -7.58
N TYR A 162 -4.57 -11.81 -6.55
CA TYR A 162 -5.95 -12.24 -6.70
C TYR A 162 -6.83 -11.15 -7.30
N GLU A 163 -6.73 -9.94 -6.83
CA GLU A 163 -7.56 -8.83 -7.31
C GLU A 163 -7.22 -8.43 -8.74
N VAL A 164 -5.92 -8.31 -9.07
CA VAL A 164 -5.50 -7.93 -10.42
C VAL A 164 -5.83 -9.02 -11.43
N ILE A 165 -5.56 -10.29 -11.13
CA ILE A 165 -5.90 -11.41 -12.00
C ILE A 165 -7.41 -11.46 -12.24
N PHE A 166 -8.20 -11.26 -11.18
CA PHE A 166 -9.65 -11.24 -11.25
C PHE A 166 -10.18 -10.05 -12.07
N ALA A 167 -9.76 -8.82 -11.75
CA ALA A 167 -10.21 -7.60 -12.44
C ALA A 167 -9.81 -7.56 -13.94
N CYS A 168 -8.68 -8.19 -14.29
CA CYS A 168 -8.20 -8.29 -15.66
C CYS A 168 -8.84 -9.41 -16.47
N ARG A 169 -9.71 -10.23 -15.87
CA ARG A 169 -10.34 -11.35 -16.58
C ARG A 169 -11.24 -10.82 -17.69
N GLU A 170 -11.21 -11.48 -18.85
CA GLU A 170 -12.03 -11.13 -20.03
C GLU A 170 -11.77 -9.73 -20.60
N LYS A 171 -10.70 -9.04 -20.14
CA LYS A 171 -10.32 -7.74 -20.68
C LYS A 171 -9.31 -7.91 -21.83
N ASN A 172 -9.52 -7.17 -22.90
CA ASN A 172 -8.54 -7.03 -23.97
C ASN A 172 -7.47 -6.02 -23.53
N MET A 173 -6.42 -6.52 -22.88
CA MET A 173 -5.44 -5.68 -22.21
C MET A 173 -4.38 -5.17 -23.18
N ILE A 174 -4.11 -3.87 -23.12
CA ILE A 174 -2.93 -3.26 -23.75
C ILE A 174 -1.63 -3.58 -22.98
N HIS A 175 -0.48 -3.21 -23.54
CA HIS A 175 0.84 -3.58 -23.01
C HIS A 175 1.02 -3.30 -21.51
N THR A 176 0.75 -2.08 -21.06
CA THR A 176 1.08 -1.63 -19.68
C THR A 176 0.32 -2.40 -18.60
N PRO A 177 -1.02 -2.49 -18.62
CA PRO A 177 -1.73 -3.29 -17.63
C PRO A 177 -1.48 -4.80 -17.76
N LEU A 178 -1.16 -5.29 -18.98
CA LEU A 178 -0.75 -6.69 -19.17
C LEU A 178 0.58 -6.99 -18.43
N LEU A 179 1.55 -6.06 -18.47
CA LEU A 179 2.78 -6.17 -17.70
C LEU A 179 2.51 -6.14 -16.19
N GLY A 180 1.62 -5.23 -15.73
CA GLY A 180 1.18 -5.17 -14.32
C GLY A 180 0.57 -6.49 -13.85
N LYS A 181 -0.30 -7.11 -14.66
CA LYS A 181 -0.87 -8.44 -14.41
C LYS A 181 0.22 -9.51 -14.27
N ALA A 182 1.21 -9.49 -15.15
CA ALA A 182 2.32 -10.46 -15.11
C ALA A 182 3.17 -10.32 -13.84
N ILE A 183 3.40 -9.08 -13.37
CA ILE A 183 4.10 -8.82 -12.10
C ILE A 183 3.22 -9.28 -10.92
N ALA A 184 1.93 -8.98 -10.93
CA ALA A 184 1.00 -9.38 -9.86
C ALA A 184 1.00 -10.90 -9.63
N SER A 185 1.12 -11.71 -10.68
CA SER A 185 1.18 -13.18 -10.60
C SER A 185 2.37 -13.73 -9.79
N ALA A 186 3.30 -12.88 -9.36
CA ALA A 186 4.47 -13.28 -8.59
C ALA A 186 4.41 -12.82 -7.13
N SER A 187 3.33 -12.15 -6.68
CA SER A 187 3.31 -11.52 -5.36
C SER A 187 2.89 -12.44 -4.20
N THR A 188 2.10 -13.48 -4.43
CA THR A 188 1.60 -14.33 -3.34
C THR A 188 2.67 -15.24 -2.74
N GLU A 189 3.49 -15.87 -3.58
CA GLU A 189 4.45 -16.90 -3.13
C GLU A 189 5.56 -16.38 -2.19
N PRO A 190 6.17 -15.19 -2.40
CA PRO A 190 7.12 -14.64 -1.44
C PRO A 190 6.49 -14.38 -0.06
N LEU A 191 5.24 -13.88 -0.03
CA LEU A 191 4.52 -13.61 1.22
C LEU A 191 4.24 -14.90 2.00
N ILE A 192 3.78 -15.96 1.32
CA ILE A 192 3.51 -17.26 1.96
C ILE A 192 4.81 -17.92 2.43
N SER A 193 5.86 -17.90 1.61
CA SER A 193 7.12 -18.56 1.91
C SER A 193 7.90 -17.89 3.03
N PHE A 194 7.91 -16.56 3.09
CA PHE A 194 8.74 -15.79 4.00
C PHE A 194 7.97 -15.05 5.09
N GLY A 195 6.65 -14.85 4.96
CA GLY A 195 5.87 -13.96 5.81
C GLY A 195 5.96 -14.32 7.30
N LYS A 196 5.74 -15.59 7.67
CA LYS A 196 5.84 -16.04 9.05
C LYS A 196 7.22 -15.79 9.65
N LYS A 197 8.28 -16.13 8.92
CA LYS A 197 9.66 -15.92 9.35
C LYS A 197 10.00 -14.44 9.47
N ALA A 198 9.55 -13.62 8.52
CA ALA A 198 9.77 -12.18 8.55
C ALA A 198 9.13 -11.53 9.79
N LEU A 199 7.93 -11.95 10.18
CA LEU A 199 7.26 -11.46 11.40
C LEU A 199 8.01 -11.89 12.68
N GLU A 200 8.50 -13.13 12.75
CA GLU A 200 9.34 -13.57 13.85
C GLU A 200 10.64 -12.76 13.97
N ASP A 201 11.27 -12.47 12.83
CA ASP A 201 12.50 -11.68 12.78
C ASP A 201 12.26 -10.20 13.13
N CYS A 202 11.13 -9.63 12.71
CA CYS A 202 10.70 -8.29 13.14
C CYS A 202 10.53 -8.20 14.66
N LYS A 203 9.90 -9.20 15.31
CA LYS A 203 9.78 -9.25 16.78
C LYS A 203 11.13 -9.21 17.48
N ASN A 204 12.15 -9.78 16.84
CA ASN A 204 13.51 -9.83 17.37
C ASN A 204 14.41 -8.67 16.88
N ASN A 205 13.89 -7.76 16.04
CA ASN A 205 14.62 -6.66 15.39
C ASN A 205 15.84 -7.13 14.58
N VAL A 206 15.74 -8.27 13.91
CA VAL A 206 16.84 -8.88 13.14
C VAL A 206 16.57 -8.72 11.65
N PRO A 207 17.37 -7.94 10.90
CA PRO A 207 17.23 -7.81 9.45
C PRO A 207 17.72 -9.08 8.75
N THR A 208 16.81 -9.85 8.22
CA THR A 208 17.08 -11.11 7.50
C THR A 208 16.62 -11.07 6.07
N GLU A 209 17.00 -12.08 5.30
CA GLU A 209 16.48 -12.29 3.94
C GLU A 209 14.96 -12.36 3.92
N ALA A 210 14.32 -12.99 4.92
CA ALA A 210 12.87 -13.06 4.97
C ALA A 210 12.21 -11.67 5.07
N ILE A 211 12.76 -10.76 5.90
CA ILE A 211 12.31 -9.37 5.96
C ILE A 211 12.54 -8.66 4.62
N GLU A 212 13.67 -8.89 3.97
CA GLU A 212 13.97 -8.30 2.67
C GLU A 212 12.97 -8.74 1.60
N GLN A 213 12.71 -10.05 1.46
CA GLN A 213 11.77 -10.57 0.48
C GLN A 213 10.36 -10.04 0.69
N VAL A 214 9.86 -10.05 1.93
CA VAL A 214 8.53 -9.53 2.26
C VAL A 214 8.45 -8.01 2.06
N ALA A 215 9.47 -7.25 2.47
CA ALA A 215 9.49 -5.81 2.27
C ALA A 215 9.55 -5.42 0.79
N LEU A 216 10.31 -6.15 -0.03
CA LEU A 216 10.37 -5.95 -1.48
C LEU A 216 9.02 -6.24 -2.13
N ASP A 217 8.33 -7.29 -1.69
CA ASP A 217 7.02 -7.62 -2.24
C ASP A 217 5.97 -6.55 -1.88
N ILE A 218 5.86 -6.20 -0.60
CA ILE A 218 4.91 -5.17 -0.13
C ILE A 218 5.18 -3.81 -0.78
N ILE A 219 6.45 -3.40 -0.94
CA ILE A 219 6.79 -2.04 -1.35
C ILE A 219 6.96 -1.95 -2.87
N ILE A 220 7.75 -2.85 -3.46
CA ILE A 220 8.14 -2.76 -4.87
C ILE A 220 7.17 -3.53 -5.76
N THR A 221 6.93 -4.81 -5.49
CA THR A 221 6.02 -5.61 -6.33
C THR A 221 4.63 -4.97 -6.37
N ALA A 222 4.01 -4.75 -5.20
CA ALA A 222 2.68 -4.13 -5.13
C ALA A 222 2.67 -2.69 -5.69
N GLY A 223 3.76 -1.93 -5.51
CA GLY A 223 3.89 -0.57 -6.06
C GLY A 223 4.00 -0.54 -7.59
N LEU A 224 4.78 -1.44 -8.19
CA LEU A 224 4.87 -1.57 -9.65
C LEU A 224 3.53 -2.04 -10.24
N VAL A 225 2.87 -3.01 -9.60
CA VAL A 225 1.54 -3.45 -10.01
C VAL A 225 0.59 -2.26 -10.02
N SER A 226 0.53 -1.48 -8.95
CA SER A 226 -0.31 -0.28 -8.86
C SER A 226 -0.02 0.70 -10.00
N ASN A 227 1.26 1.00 -10.27
CA ASN A 227 1.65 1.94 -11.33
C ASN A 227 1.27 1.48 -12.74
N PHE A 228 1.18 0.16 -12.98
CA PHE A 228 0.85 -0.38 -14.31
C PHE A 228 -0.63 -0.72 -14.49
N THR A 229 -1.38 -0.89 -13.40
CA THR A 229 -2.77 -1.34 -13.45
C THR A 229 -3.78 -0.24 -13.14
N VAL A 230 -3.30 0.99 -12.95
CA VAL A 230 -4.13 2.19 -12.77
C VAL A 230 -3.77 3.23 -13.83
N HIS A 231 -4.78 3.73 -14.53
CA HIS A 231 -4.70 4.84 -15.46
C HIS A 231 -6.02 5.59 -15.42
N GLU A 232 -6.06 6.64 -14.65
CA GLU A 232 -7.27 7.40 -14.32
C GLU A 232 -7.08 8.88 -14.58
N ASN A 233 -8.18 9.60 -14.79
CA ASN A 233 -8.19 11.05 -15.06
C ASN A 233 -7.51 11.44 -16.38
N ASN A 234 -7.62 10.60 -17.40
CA ASN A 234 -7.15 10.93 -18.73
C ASN A 234 -8.03 12.02 -19.37
N PRO A 235 -7.49 12.79 -20.31
CA PRO A 235 -8.28 13.66 -21.17
C PRO A 235 -9.36 12.92 -21.97
N ASN A 236 -9.11 11.64 -22.27
CA ASN A 236 -10.07 10.72 -22.84
C ASN A 236 -10.44 9.63 -21.80
N PRO A 237 -11.62 9.72 -21.14
CA PRO A 237 -12.03 8.76 -20.12
C PRO A 237 -12.20 7.31 -20.63
N GLU A 238 -12.32 7.10 -21.94
CA GLU A 238 -12.40 5.75 -22.54
C GLU A 238 -11.05 4.99 -22.44
N GLU A 239 -9.97 5.70 -22.17
CA GLU A 239 -8.64 5.15 -21.94
C GLU A 239 -8.37 4.83 -20.46
N ASP A 240 -9.29 5.20 -19.55
CA ASP A 240 -9.16 4.94 -18.12
C ASP A 240 -9.33 3.45 -17.84
N TYR A 241 -8.50 2.93 -16.95
CA TYR A 241 -8.63 1.59 -16.38
C TYR A 241 -8.15 1.56 -14.93
N TYR A 242 -8.77 0.68 -14.16
CA TYR A 242 -8.44 0.46 -12.76
C TYR A 242 -8.52 -1.03 -12.44
N TYR A 243 -7.39 -1.73 -12.47
CA TYR A 243 -7.31 -3.17 -12.19
C TYR A 243 -6.50 -3.47 -10.92
N ASN A 244 -6.12 -2.44 -10.15
CA ASN A 244 -5.20 -2.54 -9.01
C ASN A 244 -5.82 -3.22 -7.79
N SER A 245 -7.14 -3.08 -7.61
CA SER A 245 -7.92 -3.65 -6.52
C SER A 245 -9.29 -4.10 -7.01
N SER A 246 -10.00 -4.91 -6.21
CA SER A 246 -11.30 -5.47 -6.55
C SER A 246 -12.10 -5.80 -5.28
N LEU A 247 -12.71 -6.99 -5.21
CA LEU A 247 -13.62 -7.39 -4.15
C LEU A 247 -12.99 -7.47 -2.75
N ALA A 248 -11.68 -7.71 -2.64
CA ALA A 248 -11.00 -7.70 -1.33
C ALA A 248 -11.00 -6.29 -0.72
N HIS A 249 -10.67 -5.28 -1.51
CA HIS A 249 -10.77 -3.88 -1.08
C HIS A 249 -12.21 -3.41 -0.93
N CYS A 250 -13.17 -3.95 -1.72
CA CYS A 250 -14.60 -3.70 -1.52
C CYS A 250 -15.07 -4.09 -0.12
N VAL A 251 -14.57 -5.23 0.43
CA VAL A 251 -14.83 -5.60 1.84
C VAL A 251 -14.31 -4.53 2.79
N TYR A 252 -13.07 -4.05 2.58
CA TYR A 252 -12.49 -3.00 3.42
C TYR A 252 -13.31 -1.70 3.39
N TYR A 253 -13.70 -1.22 2.21
CA TYR A 253 -14.50 0.02 2.13
C TYR A 253 -15.87 -0.13 2.80
N GLY A 254 -16.49 -1.31 2.69
CA GLY A 254 -17.71 -1.60 3.41
C GLY A 254 -17.51 -1.69 4.92
N ALA A 255 -16.45 -2.36 5.36
CA ALA A 255 -16.08 -2.48 6.76
C ALA A 255 -15.75 -1.13 7.43
N SER A 256 -15.22 -0.16 6.67
CA SER A 256 -14.92 1.18 7.18
C SER A 256 -16.17 2.00 7.59
N LEU A 257 -17.37 1.56 7.21
CA LEU A 257 -18.62 2.14 7.71
C LEU A 257 -18.85 1.88 9.21
N PHE A 258 -18.16 0.88 9.76
CA PHE A 258 -18.35 0.41 11.13
C PHE A 258 -17.20 0.89 12.03
N PRO A 259 -17.43 1.86 12.93
CA PRO A 259 -16.39 2.45 13.77
C PRO A 259 -15.63 1.45 14.63
N GLN A 260 -16.29 0.34 15.05
CA GLN A 260 -15.64 -0.72 15.82
C GLN A 260 -14.61 -1.46 14.99
N CYS A 261 -14.86 -1.67 13.69
CA CYS A 261 -13.91 -2.27 12.77
C CYS A 261 -12.77 -1.31 12.44
N GLU A 262 -13.08 -0.10 11.97
CA GLU A 262 -12.11 0.90 11.55
C GLU A 262 -11.10 1.28 12.64
N ARG A 263 -11.54 1.36 13.92
CA ARG A 263 -10.67 1.77 15.03
C ARG A 263 -9.80 0.67 15.60
N GLN A 264 -10.21 -0.59 15.46
CA GLN A 264 -9.55 -1.73 16.09
C GLN A 264 -8.67 -2.52 15.14
N HIS A 265 -8.93 -2.43 13.84
CA HIS A 265 -8.30 -3.23 12.81
C HIS A 265 -7.53 -2.38 11.81
N LEU A 266 -6.44 -2.94 11.28
CA LEU A 266 -5.62 -2.29 10.27
C LEU A 266 -6.17 -2.58 8.87
N HIS A 267 -5.91 -1.67 7.92
CA HIS A 267 -6.34 -1.79 6.52
C HIS A 267 -6.05 -3.18 5.94
N GLY A 268 -4.79 -3.60 5.94
CA GLY A 268 -4.40 -4.89 5.35
C GLY A 268 -4.92 -6.11 6.11
N GLU A 269 -5.21 -5.98 7.41
CA GLU A 269 -5.88 -7.00 8.19
C GLU A 269 -7.28 -7.29 7.61
N ILE A 270 -8.06 -6.24 7.35
CA ILE A 270 -9.41 -6.38 6.77
C ILE A 270 -9.32 -6.85 5.32
N VAL A 271 -8.38 -6.31 4.53
CA VAL A 271 -8.16 -6.70 3.13
C VAL A 271 -7.83 -8.19 3.02
N SER A 272 -7.06 -8.77 3.96
CA SER A 272 -6.74 -10.20 3.95
C SER A 272 -7.97 -11.10 4.09
N PHE A 273 -8.96 -10.72 4.91
CA PHE A 273 -10.26 -11.38 4.95
C PHE A 273 -11.02 -11.17 3.64
N GLY A 274 -10.93 -9.98 3.05
CA GLY A 274 -11.50 -9.68 1.75
C GLY A 274 -10.94 -10.56 0.62
N VAL A 275 -9.67 -10.97 0.68
CA VAL A 275 -9.09 -11.96 -0.26
C VAL A 275 -9.84 -13.29 -0.19
N LEU A 276 -10.13 -13.77 1.01
CA LEU A 276 -10.91 -14.99 1.19
C LEU A 276 -12.34 -14.87 0.61
N CYS A 277 -12.95 -13.68 0.76
CA CYS A 277 -14.26 -13.37 0.18
C CYS A 277 -14.21 -13.35 -1.36
N LEU A 278 -13.17 -12.74 -1.95
CA LEU A 278 -12.96 -12.73 -3.40
C LEU A 278 -12.80 -14.14 -3.93
N LEU A 279 -11.94 -14.97 -3.33
CA LEU A 279 -11.72 -16.35 -3.75
C LEU A 279 -12.98 -17.20 -3.61
N THR A 280 -13.81 -16.96 -2.61
CA THR A 280 -15.12 -17.60 -2.45
C THR A 280 -16.09 -17.16 -3.54
N TYR A 281 -16.17 -15.85 -3.82
CA TYR A 281 -17.00 -15.28 -4.88
C TYR A 281 -16.63 -15.87 -6.25
N ASP A 282 -15.35 -16.04 -6.50
CA ASP A 282 -14.80 -16.55 -7.75
C ASP A 282 -14.80 -18.10 -7.85
N GLY A 283 -15.24 -18.80 -6.80
CA GLY A 283 -15.29 -20.27 -6.77
C GLY A 283 -13.92 -20.94 -6.66
N GLN A 284 -12.87 -20.23 -6.29
CA GLN A 284 -11.50 -20.74 -6.11
C GLN A 284 -11.32 -21.34 -4.69
N PHE A 285 -12.06 -22.37 -4.36
CA PHE A 285 -12.13 -22.89 -3.00
C PHE A 285 -10.84 -23.57 -2.52
N GLU A 286 -10.08 -24.20 -3.39
CA GLU A 286 -8.79 -24.80 -3.02
C GLU A 286 -7.78 -23.71 -2.64
N GLU A 287 -7.68 -22.66 -3.44
CA GLU A 287 -6.80 -21.54 -3.16
C GLU A 287 -7.26 -20.75 -1.92
N ARG A 288 -8.57 -20.55 -1.76
CA ARG A 288 -9.12 -19.98 -0.52
C ARG A 288 -8.68 -20.77 0.71
N ASN A 289 -8.73 -22.09 0.66
CA ASN A 289 -8.34 -22.95 1.79
C ASN A 289 -6.83 -22.84 2.07
N ARG A 290 -6.00 -22.75 1.03
CA ARG A 290 -4.57 -22.45 1.17
C ARG A 290 -4.34 -21.11 1.87
N ILE A 291 -5.11 -20.08 1.54
CA ILE A 291 -5.00 -18.75 2.18
C ILE A 291 -5.57 -18.78 3.61
N PHE A 292 -6.60 -19.56 3.92
CA PHE A 292 -7.01 -19.81 5.31
C PHE A 292 -5.87 -20.36 6.15
N GLU A 293 -5.14 -21.37 5.66
CA GLU A 293 -3.97 -21.93 6.35
C GLU A 293 -2.89 -20.89 6.59
N PHE A 294 -2.59 -20.08 5.57
CA PHE A 294 -1.61 -19.01 5.67
C PHE A 294 -2.05 -17.95 6.69
N ASN A 295 -3.26 -17.40 6.56
CA ASN A 295 -3.80 -16.40 7.47
C ASN A 295 -3.75 -16.91 8.91
N ARG A 296 -4.21 -18.13 9.17
CA ARG A 296 -4.15 -18.75 10.49
C ARG A 296 -2.74 -18.84 11.03
N SER A 297 -1.77 -19.20 10.19
CA SER A 297 -0.37 -19.41 10.58
C SER A 297 0.32 -18.14 11.10
N ILE A 298 -0.16 -16.95 10.71
CA ILE A 298 0.38 -15.65 11.10
C ILE A 298 -0.63 -14.78 11.85
N GLY A 299 -1.83 -15.29 12.15
CA GLY A 299 -2.86 -14.59 12.92
C GLY A 299 -3.65 -13.53 12.13
N LEU A 300 -3.69 -13.61 10.80
CA LEU A 300 -4.62 -12.82 9.98
C LEU A 300 -6.04 -13.38 10.07
N PRO A 301 -7.08 -12.54 9.94
CA PRO A 301 -8.47 -12.96 10.14
C PRO A 301 -8.96 -13.95 9.08
N CYS A 302 -9.80 -14.87 9.53
CA CYS A 302 -10.49 -15.87 8.73
C CYS A 302 -12.03 -15.76 8.81
N THR A 303 -12.54 -14.92 9.72
CA THR A 303 -13.99 -14.75 9.98
C THR A 303 -14.35 -13.28 10.18
N LEU A 304 -15.64 -12.96 10.01
CA LEU A 304 -16.18 -11.63 10.32
C LEU A 304 -15.95 -11.22 11.77
N GLY A 305 -16.11 -12.17 12.71
CA GLY A 305 -15.93 -11.90 14.14
C GLY A 305 -14.51 -11.46 14.50
N GLU A 306 -13.50 -11.93 13.78
CA GLU A 306 -12.08 -11.55 13.99
C GLU A 306 -11.77 -10.13 13.51
N ILE A 307 -12.67 -9.49 12.74
CA ILE A 307 -12.60 -8.07 12.35
C ILE A 307 -13.73 -7.24 12.95
N ALA A 308 -14.29 -7.68 14.09
CA ALA A 308 -15.35 -7.00 14.84
C ALA A 308 -16.65 -6.75 14.03
N LEU A 309 -16.95 -7.61 13.05
CA LEU A 309 -18.16 -7.58 12.23
C LEU A 309 -19.02 -8.83 12.46
N THR A 310 -20.30 -8.72 12.07
CA THR A 310 -21.31 -9.77 12.19
C THR A 310 -21.98 -10.03 10.83
N PRO A 311 -22.69 -11.16 10.65
CA PRO A 311 -23.49 -11.39 9.46
C PRO A 311 -24.53 -10.28 9.15
N ASP A 312 -25.02 -9.58 10.17
CA ASP A 312 -26.02 -8.52 10.01
C ASP A 312 -25.43 -7.25 9.37
N ASP A 313 -24.10 -7.08 9.42
CA ASP A 313 -23.37 -5.95 8.82
C ASP A 313 -23.14 -6.13 7.30
N VAL A 314 -23.21 -7.38 6.81
CA VAL A 314 -22.81 -7.74 5.45
C VAL A 314 -23.64 -7.04 4.36
N PRO A 315 -24.97 -6.85 4.47
CA PRO A 315 -25.72 -6.10 3.47
C PRO A 315 -25.23 -4.66 3.27
N ALA A 316 -24.88 -3.97 4.36
CA ALA A 316 -24.34 -2.62 4.27
C ALA A 316 -22.92 -2.59 3.64
N ILE A 317 -22.11 -3.61 3.89
CA ILE A 317 -20.80 -3.80 3.25
C ILE A 317 -20.98 -3.95 1.73
N ALA A 318 -21.88 -4.82 1.29
CA ALA A 318 -22.13 -5.07 -0.14
C ALA A 318 -22.70 -3.83 -0.84
N HIS A 319 -23.61 -3.12 -0.18
CA HIS A 319 -24.17 -1.88 -0.71
C HIS A 319 -23.09 -0.80 -0.91
N LYS A 320 -22.20 -0.63 0.07
CA LYS A 320 -21.04 0.26 -0.05
C LYS A 320 -20.10 -0.17 -1.17
N ALA A 321 -19.81 -1.46 -1.26
CA ALA A 321 -18.97 -2.04 -2.32
C ALA A 321 -19.48 -1.70 -3.73
N ALA A 322 -20.79 -1.76 -3.95
CA ALA A 322 -21.40 -1.42 -5.24
C ALA A 322 -21.22 0.06 -5.65
N SER A 323 -20.80 0.93 -4.73
CA SER A 323 -20.60 2.37 -4.98
C SER A 323 -19.16 2.78 -5.29
N VAL A 324 -18.19 1.88 -5.16
CA VAL A 324 -16.76 2.19 -5.39
C VAL A 324 -16.29 1.84 -6.80
N VAL A 325 -15.16 2.39 -7.21
CA VAL A 325 -14.65 2.23 -8.58
C VAL A 325 -14.33 0.78 -8.93
N GLU A 326 -13.84 0.02 -7.98
CA GLU A 326 -13.48 -1.41 -8.12
C GLU A 326 -14.65 -2.26 -8.62
N TRP A 327 -15.86 -1.95 -8.18
CA TRP A 327 -17.06 -2.70 -8.58
C TRP A 327 -17.30 -2.70 -10.08
N LYS A 328 -16.93 -1.61 -10.77
CA LYS A 328 -17.06 -1.47 -12.22
C LYS A 328 -16.19 -2.45 -13.00
N TYR A 329 -15.13 -2.93 -12.39
CA TYR A 329 -14.14 -3.83 -13.00
C TYR A 329 -14.29 -5.29 -12.56
N VAL A 330 -15.28 -5.60 -11.71
CA VAL A 330 -15.62 -6.98 -11.36
C VAL A 330 -16.10 -7.70 -12.62
N PRO A 331 -15.55 -8.88 -12.98
CA PRO A 331 -15.97 -9.63 -14.16
C PRO A 331 -17.43 -10.08 -14.11
N GLY A 332 -18.05 -10.20 -15.26
CA GLY A 332 -19.46 -10.60 -15.39
C GLY A 332 -20.43 -9.49 -14.99
N ASN A 333 -21.54 -9.87 -14.39
CA ASN A 333 -22.57 -8.96 -13.87
C ASN A 333 -22.62 -9.07 -12.34
N PRO A 334 -21.80 -8.34 -11.59
CA PRO A 334 -21.79 -8.42 -10.13
C PRO A 334 -23.13 -7.92 -9.56
N THR A 335 -23.63 -8.65 -8.54
CA THR A 335 -24.81 -8.24 -7.77
C THR A 335 -24.46 -8.18 -6.30
N GLU A 336 -25.11 -7.28 -5.56
CA GLU A 336 -24.95 -7.18 -4.10
C GLU A 336 -25.27 -8.53 -3.43
N ASP A 337 -26.35 -9.22 -3.86
CA ASP A 337 -26.73 -10.52 -3.31
C ASP A 337 -25.65 -11.60 -3.50
N ALA A 338 -25.02 -11.67 -4.68
CA ALA A 338 -23.94 -12.62 -4.92
C ALA A 338 -22.74 -12.33 -4.01
N PHE A 339 -22.43 -11.06 -3.78
CA PHE A 339 -21.33 -10.65 -2.90
C PHE A 339 -21.67 -10.90 -1.43
N ILE A 340 -22.89 -10.60 -0.97
CA ILE A 340 -23.40 -10.95 0.37
C ILE A 340 -23.22 -12.45 0.61
N ASN A 341 -23.70 -13.29 -0.32
CA ASN A 341 -23.61 -14.73 -0.21
C ASN A 341 -22.14 -15.20 -0.12
N ALA A 342 -21.22 -14.60 -0.88
CA ALA A 342 -19.79 -14.93 -0.83
C ALA A 342 -19.16 -14.58 0.52
N ILE A 343 -19.46 -13.40 1.08
CA ILE A 343 -18.95 -12.99 2.40
C ILE A 343 -19.47 -13.92 3.50
N LEU A 344 -20.78 -14.21 3.49
CA LEU A 344 -21.39 -15.12 4.48
C LEU A 344 -20.86 -16.56 4.36
N ALA A 345 -20.67 -17.05 3.13
CA ALA A 345 -20.08 -18.37 2.88
C ALA A 345 -18.62 -18.43 3.33
N THR A 346 -17.86 -17.33 3.18
CA THR A 346 -16.49 -17.22 3.68
C THR A 346 -16.45 -17.27 5.20
N ASP A 347 -17.28 -16.50 5.88
CA ASP A 347 -17.38 -16.49 7.35
C ASP A 347 -17.74 -17.88 7.89
N LYS A 348 -18.70 -18.55 7.28
CA LYS A 348 -19.07 -19.93 7.64
C LYS A 348 -17.90 -20.88 7.45
N ALA A 349 -17.24 -20.86 6.29
CA ALA A 349 -16.10 -21.73 6.02
C ALA A 349 -14.91 -21.45 6.97
N GLY A 350 -14.68 -20.18 7.30
CA GLY A 350 -13.66 -19.79 8.28
C GLY A 350 -13.96 -20.34 9.69
N LYS A 351 -15.21 -20.27 10.13
CA LYS A 351 -15.63 -20.86 11.42
C LYS A 351 -15.47 -22.38 11.45
N GLU A 352 -15.84 -23.06 10.38
CA GLU A 352 -15.64 -24.51 10.23
C GLU A 352 -14.14 -24.85 10.26
N PHE A 353 -13.32 -24.15 9.48
CA PHE A 353 -11.87 -24.30 9.45
C PHE A 353 -11.20 -24.09 10.82
N LEU A 354 -11.68 -23.13 11.61
CA LEU A 354 -11.15 -22.88 12.96
C LEU A 354 -11.61 -23.92 13.99
N ALA A 355 -12.77 -24.56 13.78
CA ALA A 355 -13.32 -25.59 14.68
C ALA A 355 -12.65 -26.96 14.49
N ASP A 356 -12.13 -27.26 13.29
CA ASP A 356 -11.50 -28.52 12.94
C ASP A 356 -10.04 -28.64 13.42
N LYS A 357 -9.50 -27.61 14.09
CA LYS A 357 -8.11 -27.52 14.62
C LYS A 357 -8.05 -27.14 16.08
#